data_6abcc0d3ecf7a652e61bce19c0b3955f
#
_entry.id   6abcc0d3ecf7a652e61bce19c0b3955f
#
_cell.length_a   1.000
_cell.length_b   1.000
_cell.length_c   1.000
_cell.angle_alpha   90.00
_cell.angle_beta   90.00
_cell.angle_gamma   90.00
#
_symmetry.space_group_name_H-M   'P 1'
#
loop_
_entity.id
_entity.type
_entity.pdbx_description
1 polymer ?
#
loop_
_entity_poly.entity_id
_entity_poly.type
_entity_poly.pdbx_seq_one_letter_code
_entity_poly.pdbx_strand_id
1 'polypeptide(L)'
;MLFDTTFLIDYEREVKRSRPGSAPGFLVQHPNAPLYISIIRVGEFGEGFARTQQPDCRACLHHYNVLDLDRDMAWAASQIARQLRSSGTLLGENDVWIAATALHHNLALVTNNVQHFQRVSGLQVARY
;
A
#
# COMPACT_ATOMS: atom_id res chain seq x y z
N MET A 1 8.71 2.24 4.67
CA MET A 1 8.12 1.41 3.60
C MET A 1 6.66 1.76 3.47
N LEU A 2 6.10 1.74 2.26
CA LEU A 2 4.68 1.96 1.99
C LEU A 2 3.97 0.61 1.87
N PHE A 3 2.90 0.40 2.62
CA PHE A 3 2.19 -0.88 2.66
C PHE A 3 0.92 -0.86 1.80
N ASP A 4 0.70 -1.94 1.07
CA ASP A 4 -0.50 -2.19 0.28
C ASP A 4 -1.66 -2.67 1.17
N THR A 5 -2.91 -2.49 0.72
CA THR A 5 -4.12 -2.95 1.43
C THR A 5 -4.10 -4.46 1.71
N THR A 6 -3.57 -5.26 0.78
CA THR A 6 -3.43 -6.72 0.98
C THR A 6 -2.59 -7.05 2.20
N PHE A 7 -1.50 -6.30 2.44
CA PHE A 7 -0.68 -6.48 3.64
C PHE A 7 -1.50 -6.22 4.92
N LEU A 8 -2.27 -5.14 4.96
CA LEU A 8 -3.09 -4.80 6.12
C LEU A 8 -4.12 -5.88 6.42
N ILE A 9 -4.81 -6.36 5.38
CA ILE A 9 -5.82 -7.43 5.50
C ILE A 9 -5.18 -8.73 6.00
N ASP A 10 -4.04 -9.10 5.43
CA ASP A 10 -3.32 -10.31 5.83
C ASP A 10 -2.80 -10.20 7.26
N TYR A 11 -2.21 -9.06 7.62
CA TYR A 11 -1.72 -8.81 8.97
C TYR A 11 -2.84 -8.96 10.02
N GLU A 12 -3.96 -8.26 9.83
CA GLU A 12 -5.12 -8.34 10.74
C GLU A 12 -5.68 -9.75 10.84
N ARG A 13 -5.76 -10.46 9.72
CA ARG A 13 -6.25 -11.84 9.68
C ARG A 13 -5.30 -12.80 10.41
N GLU A 14 -4.00 -12.65 10.20
CA GLU A 14 -2.99 -13.53 10.78
C GLU A 14 -2.83 -13.31 12.28
N VAL A 15 -2.85 -12.05 12.72
CA VAL A 15 -2.82 -11.70 14.16
C VAL A 15 -4.06 -12.25 14.88
N LYS A 16 -5.26 -12.05 14.33
CA LYS A 16 -6.52 -12.57 14.93
C LYS A 16 -6.56 -14.10 15.04
N ARG A 17 -5.89 -14.80 14.14
CA ARG A 17 -5.83 -16.26 14.15
C ARG A 17 -4.73 -16.82 15.03
N SER A 18 -3.92 -15.96 15.67
CA SER A 18 -2.74 -16.36 16.48
C SER A 18 -1.82 -17.32 15.71
N ARG A 19 -1.73 -17.17 14.40
CA ARG A 19 -0.85 -17.99 13.55
C ARG A 19 0.30 -17.14 13.04
N PRO A 20 1.55 -17.65 13.13
CA PRO A 20 2.65 -16.99 12.46
C PRO A 20 2.37 -16.96 10.95
N GLY A 21 2.40 -15.77 10.37
CA GLY A 21 2.15 -15.54 8.97
C GLY A 21 3.21 -14.66 8.33
N SER A 22 3.12 -14.47 7.02
CA SER A 22 4.11 -13.69 6.27
C SER A 22 4.09 -12.21 6.66
N ALA A 23 2.92 -11.62 6.91
CA ALA A 23 2.81 -10.21 7.22
C ALA A 23 3.40 -9.85 8.61
N PRO A 24 3.04 -10.51 9.73
CA PRO A 24 3.75 -10.32 10.99
C PRO A 24 5.24 -10.65 10.92
N GLY A 25 5.60 -11.73 10.22
CA GLY A 25 7.00 -12.11 10.02
C GLY A 25 7.83 -11.04 9.33
N PHE A 26 7.25 -10.37 8.34
CA PHE A 26 7.88 -9.25 7.64
C PHE A 26 8.18 -8.08 8.60
N LEU A 27 7.23 -7.70 9.47
CA LEU A 27 7.46 -6.63 10.45
C LEU A 27 8.53 -6.99 11.48
N VAL A 28 8.58 -8.26 11.90
CA VAL A 28 9.64 -8.74 12.82
C VAL A 28 11.02 -8.61 12.19
N GLN A 29 11.14 -8.81 10.88
CA GLN A 29 12.42 -8.65 10.16
C GLN A 29 12.78 -7.15 9.93
N HIS A 30 11.83 -6.24 10.10
CA HIS A 30 12.01 -4.81 9.88
C HIS A 30 11.55 -3.97 11.09
N PRO A 31 12.09 -4.22 12.29
CA PRO A 31 11.52 -3.70 13.54
C PRO A 31 11.57 -2.17 13.68
N ASN A 32 12.49 -1.53 12.98
CA ASN A 32 12.70 -0.07 13.04
C ASN A 32 12.25 0.66 11.77
N ALA A 33 11.60 -0.04 10.84
CA ALA A 33 11.15 0.59 9.61
C ALA A 33 9.91 1.45 9.87
N PRO A 34 9.91 2.74 9.47
CA PRO A 34 8.69 3.54 9.53
C PRO A 34 7.61 2.93 8.63
N LEU A 35 6.41 2.78 9.17
CA LEU A 35 5.27 2.20 8.47
C LEU A 35 4.44 3.32 7.87
N TYR A 36 4.26 3.30 6.54
CA TYR A 36 3.46 4.26 5.81
C TYR A 36 2.32 3.58 5.07
N ILE A 37 1.21 4.29 4.95
CA ILE A 37 0.07 3.90 4.13
C ILE A 37 -0.43 5.14 3.38
N SER A 38 -0.84 4.99 2.11
CA SER A 38 -1.45 6.11 1.41
C SER A 38 -2.91 6.30 1.83
N ILE A 39 -3.41 7.53 1.72
CA ILE A 39 -4.83 7.86 1.99
C ILE A 39 -5.78 7.03 1.10
N ILE A 40 -5.37 6.65 -0.10
CA ILE A 40 -6.15 5.76 -0.98
C ILE A 40 -6.36 4.40 -0.31
N ARG A 41 -5.30 3.84 0.28
CA ARG A 41 -5.37 2.53 0.96
C ARG A 41 -6.14 2.59 2.27
N VAL A 42 -6.15 3.73 2.94
CA VAL A 42 -7.06 3.97 4.08
C VAL A 42 -8.51 3.83 3.65
N GLY A 43 -8.88 4.42 2.50
CA GLY A 43 -10.21 4.29 1.93
C GLY A 43 -10.59 2.84 1.61
N GLU A 44 -9.73 2.13 0.86
CA GLU A 44 -9.95 0.72 0.50
C GLU A 44 -10.04 -0.20 1.72
N PHE A 45 -9.15 -0.03 2.69
CA PHE A 45 -9.18 -0.82 3.92
C PHE A 45 -10.47 -0.56 4.71
N GLY A 46 -10.93 0.70 4.71
CA GLY A 46 -12.17 1.13 5.36
C GLY A 46 -13.42 0.48 4.77
N GLU A 47 -13.42 0.08 3.49
CA GLU A 47 -14.55 -0.63 2.85
C GLU A 47 -14.89 -1.97 3.55
N GLY A 48 -13.91 -2.56 4.24
CA GLY A 48 -14.11 -3.79 5.03
C GLY A 48 -14.85 -3.58 6.35
N PHE A 49 -15.18 -2.34 6.73
CA PHE A 49 -15.81 -1.99 8.01
C PHE A 49 -17.19 -1.35 7.82
N ALA A 50 -18.14 -1.76 8.66
CA ALA A 50 -19.44 -1.07 8.72
C ALA A 50 -19.26 0.35 9.27
N ARG A 51 -20.20 1.25 8.97
CA ARG A 51 -20.14 2.66 9.42
C ARG A 51 -19.94 2.83 10.92
N THR A 52 -20.50 1.92 11.72
CA THR A 52 -20.39 1.91 13.19
C THR A 52 -19.05 1.40 13.69
N GLN A 53 -18.24 0.79 12.82
CA GLN A 53 -16.92 0.22 13.13
C GLN A 53 -15.76 1.15 12.78
N GLN A 54 -16.01 2.44 12.54
CA GLN A 54 -14.95 3.41 12.28
C GLN A 54 -13.86 3.43 13.37
N PRO A 55 -14.17 3.33 14.69
CA PRO A 55 -13.13 3.25 15.71
C PRO A 55 -12.22 2.03 15.55
N ASP A 56 -12.77 0.87 15.17
CA ASP A 56 -12.00 -0.36 14.96
C ASP A 56 -11.05 -0.22 13.77
N CYS A 57 -11.52 0.36 12.66
CA CYS A 57 -10.71 0.66 11.49
C CYS A 57 -9.54 1.60 11.87
N ARG A 58 -9.81 2.65 12.62
CA ARG A 58 -8.77 3.57 13.11
C ARG A 58 -7.76 2.87 14.02
N ALA A 59 -8.21 1.97 14.88
CA ALA A 59 -7.34 1.20 15.75
C ALA A 59 -6.37 0.31 14.96
N CYS A 60 -6.83 -0.32 13.87
CA CYS A 60 -5.96 -1.09 12.97
C CYS A 60 -4.89 -0.23 12.28
N LEU A 61 -5.21 1.01 11.98
CA LEU A 61 -4.33 1.90 11.21
C LEU A 61 -3.44 2.81 12.08
N HIS A 62 -3.60 2.80 13.40
CA HIS A 62 -2.97 3.80 14.27
C HIS A 62 -1.42 3.74 14.27
N HIS A 63 -0.83 2.60 13.91
CA HIS A 63 0.62 2.43 13.81
C HIS A 63 1.22 2.93 12.49
N TYR A 64 0.38 3.27 11.52
CA TYR A 64 0.82 3.71 10.21
C TYR A 64 0.78 5.23 10.09
N ASN A 65 1.82 5.77 9.47
CA ASN A 65 1.83 7.17 9.04
C ASN A 65 1.06 7.27 7.72
N VAL A 66 -0.03 8.03 7.71
CA VAL A 66 -0.84 8.22 6.50
C VAL A 66 -0.20 9.30 5.63
N LEU A 67 -0.01 8.99 4.35
CA LEU A 67 0.46 9.93 3.34
C LEU A 67 -0.72 10.42 2.51
N ASP A 68 -0.95 11.72 2.54
CA ASP A 68 -1.98 12.39 1.76
C ASP A 68 -1.55 12.54 0.30
N LEU A 69 -2.53 12.78 -0.58
CA LEU A 69 -2.28 13.07 -1.99
C LEU A 69 -2.12 14.59 -2.19
N ASP A 70 -1.19 14.95 -3.05
CA ASP A 70 -0.98 16.32 -3.47
C ASP A 70 -0.89 16.45 -5.01
N ARG A 71 -0.63 17.68 -5.49
CA ARG A 71 -0.56 17.97 -6.93
C ARG A 71 0.62 17.29 -7.61
N ASP A 72 1.74 17.16 -6.92
CA ASP A 72 2.95 16.55 -7.48
C ASP A 72 2.76 15.04 -7.63
N MET A 73 2.11 14.41 -6.65
CA MET A 73 1.68 13.01 -6.76
C MET A 73 0.68 12.79 -7.88
N ALA A 74 -0.28 13.73 -8.08
CA ALA A 74 -1.22 13.63 -9.18
C ALA A 74 -0.52 13.70 -10.54
N TRP A 75 0.49 14.56 -10.67
CA TRP A 75 1.33 14.60 -11.85
C TRP A 75 2.08 13.28 -12.06
N ALA A 76 2.74 12.76 -11.01
CA ALA A 76 3.45 11.48 -11.06
C ALA A 76 2.51 10.32 -11.48
N ALA A 77 1.31 10.26 -10.91
CA ALA A 77 0.30 9.27 -11.28
C ALA A 77 -0.08 9.36 -12.76
N SER A 78 -0.23 10.58 -13.30
CA SER A 78 -0.54 10.78 -14.72
C SER A 78 0.58 10.27 -15.64
N GLN A 79 1.85 10.45 -15.24
CA GLN A 79 3.00 9.96 -16.01
C GLN A 79 3.11 8.43 -15.97
N ILE A 80 2.84 7.81 -14.81
CA ILE A 80 2.77 6.34 -14.68
C ILE A 80 1.67 5.79 -15.59
N ALA A 81 0.46 6.35 -15.53
CA ALA A 81 -0.66 5.93 -16.37
C ALA A 81 -0.33 6.06 -17.88
N ARG A 82 0.35 7.14 -18.26
CA ARG A 82 0.82 7.35 -19.65
C ARG A 82 1.84 6.29 -20.07
N GLN A 83 2.84 6.03 -19.24
CA GLN A 83 3.87 5.01 -19.49
C GLN A 83 3.25 3.63 -19.67
N LEU A 84 2.38 3.22 -18.74
CA LEU A 84 1.73 1.91 -18.79
C LEU A 84 0.86 1.75 -20.03
N ARG A 85 0.13 2.80 -20.41
CA ARG A 85 -0.68 2.82 -21.62
C ARG A 85 0.16 2.67 -22.88
N SER A 86 1.33 3.32 -22.95
CA SER A 86 2.25 3.22 -24.09
C SER A 86 2.89 1.84 -24.22
N SER A 87 3.05 1.10 -23.13
CA SER A 87 3.56 -0.29 -23.11
C SER A 87 2.46 -1.35 -23.25
N GLY A 88 1.20 -0.95 -23.47
CA GLY A 88 0.07 -1.87 -23.59
C GLY A 88 -0.28 -2.59 -22.28
N THR A 89 0.18 -2.06 -21.16
CA THR A 89 -0.10 -2.59 -19.83
C THR A 89 -1.00 -1.64 -19.06
N LEU A 90 -1.83 -2.17 -18.17
CA LEU A 90 -2.71 -1.36 -17.32
C LEU A 90 -2.54 -1.77 -15.87
N LEU A 91 -2.63 -0.78 -14.99
CA LEU A 91 -2.87 -0.94 -13.56
C LEU A 91 -4.25 -0.40 -13.22
N GLY A 92 -4.83 -0.92 -12.14
CA GLY A 92 -6.01 -0.30 -11.55
C GLY A 92 -5.70 1.16 -11.13
N GLU A 93 -6.72 2.01 -11.16
CA GLU A 93 -6.55 3.44 -10.87
C GLU A 93 -5.92 3.66 -9.49
N ASN A 94 -6.42 2.97 -8.46
CA ASN A 94 -5.87 3.05 -7.11
C ASN A 94 -4.42 2.57 -7.04
N ASP A 95 -4.05 1.55 -7.83
CA ASP A 95 -2.67 1.04 -7.87
C ASP A 95 -1.70 2.04 -8.51
N VAL A 96 -2.18 2.81 -9.49
CA VAL A 96 -1.39 3.92 -10.06
C VAL A 96 -1.11 4.98 -8.99
N TRP A 97 -2.11 5.36 -8.20
CA TRP A 97 -1.93 6.32 -7.10
C TRP A 97 -0.97 5.84 -6.02
N ILE A 98 -1.03 4.55 -5.65
CA ILE A 98 -0.11 3.94 -4.70
C ILE A 98 1.32 3.94 -5.24
N ALA A 99 1.50 3.55 -6.49
CA ALA A 99 2.81 3.58 -7.13
C ALA A 99 3.39 5.00 -7.18
N ALA A 100 2.55 6.00 -7.50
CA ALA A 100 2.93 7.40 -7.47
C ALA A 100 3.34 7.87 -6.07
N THR A 101 2.59 7.48 -5.03
CA THR A 101 2.92 7.78 -3.63
C THR A 101 4.28 7.18 -3.25
N ALA A 102 4.52 5.91 -3.59
CA ALA A 102 5.78 5.24 -3.31
C ALA A 102 6.97 5.91 -3.99
N LEU A 103 6.85 6.24 -5.27
CA LEU A 103 7.89 6.93 -6.04
C LEU A 103 8.16 8.34 -5.51
N HIS A 104 7.11 9.12 -5.25
CA HIS A 104 7.23 10.51 -4.77
C HIS A 104 7.98 10.58 -3.43
N HIS A 105 7.69 9.66 -2.52
CA HIS A 105 8.32 9.59 -1.21
C HIS A 105 9.57 8.72 -1.16
N ASN A 106 10.02 8.18 -2.30
CA ASN A 106 11.17 7.27 -2.39
C ASN A 106 11.07 6.09 -1.40
N LEU A 107 9.89 5.48 -1.34
CA LEU A 107 9.57 4.35 -0.46
C LEU A 107 9.45 3.05 -1.27
N ALA A 108 9.94 1.95 -0.71
CA ALA A 108 9.62 0.64 -1.24
C ALA A 108 8.15 0.30 -0.96
N LEU A 109 7.43 -0.18 -1.98
CA LEU A 109 6.07 -0.70 -1.85
C LEU A 109 6.09 -2.15 -1.38
N VAL A 110 5.47 -2.43 -0.25
CA VAL A 110 5.37 -3.78 0.33
C VAL A 110 4.05 -4.41 -0.10
N THR A 111 4.12 -5.45 -0.93
CA THR A 111 2.95 -6.13 -1.51
C THR A 111 3.27 -7.55 -1.92
N ASN A 112 2.29 -8.46 -1.88
CA ASN A 112 2.38 -9.79 -2.49
C ASN A 112 2.11 -9.76 -4.01
N ASN A 113 1.54 -8.67 -4.53
CA ASN A 113 1.24 -8.51 -5.95
C ASN A 113 2.44 -7.91 -6.73
N VAL A 114 3.61 -8.49 -6.52
CA VAL A 114 4.90 -7.98 -7.06
C VAL A 114 4.88 -7.83 -8.58
N GLN A 115 4.43 -8.86 -9.31
CA GLN A 115 4.38 -8.84 -10.79
C GLN A 115 3.52 -7.71 -11.35
N HIS A 116 2.49 -7.31 -10.63
CA HIS A 116 1.60 -6.22 -11.00
C HIS A 116 2.33 -4.87 -10.94
N PHE A 117 3.04 -4.62 -9.84
CA PHE A 117 3.73 -3.34 -9.61
C PHE A 117 5.10 -3.23 -10.28
N GLN A 118 5.76 -4.33 -10.62
CA GLN A 118 7.03 -4.33 -11.38
C GLN A 118 6.92 -3.67 -12.77
N ARG A 119 5.70 -3.49 -13.26
CA ARG A 119 5.43 -2.78 -14.53
C ARG A 119 5.69 -1.27 -14.44
N VAL A 120 5.75 -0.73 -13.23
CA VAL A 120 6.00 0.70 -12.99
C VAL A 120 7.51 0.94 -12.93
N SER A 121 8.01 1.72 -13.87
CA SER A 121 9.44 2.03 -13.96
C SER A 121 9.94 2.77 -12.71
N GLY A 122 11.06 2.32 -12.16
CA GLY A 122 11.71 2.94 -11.00
C GLY A 122 11.07 2.61 -9.65
N LEU A 123 9.94 1.90 -9.61
CA LEU A 123 9.30 1.52 -8.37
C LEU A 123 10.05 0.36 -7.69
N GLN A 124 10.47 0.57 -6.45
CA GLN A 124 11.00 -0.49 -5.62
C GLN A 124 9.85 -1.29 -4.99
N VAL A 125 9.83 -2.60 -5.19
CA VAL A 125 8.77 -3.49 -4.69
C VAL A 125 9.39 -4.55 -3.78
N ALA A 126 8.87 -4.69 -2.57
CA ALA A 126 9.26 -5.71 -1.61
C ALA A 126 8.09 -6.69 -1.38
N ARG A 127 8.39 -7.98 -1.38
CA ARG A 127 7.43 -9.03 -1.05
C ARG A 127 7.48 -9.33 0.46
N TYR A 128 6.31 -9.58 1.05
CA TYR A 128 6.20 -10.03 2.44
C TYR A 128 5.78 -11.49 2.55
#